data_67a2338a3c465502cbc88e5ea2ee7476
#
_entry.id   67a2338a3c465502cbc88e5ea2ee7476
#
_cell.length_a   1.000
_cell.length_b   1.000
_cell.length_c   1.000
_cell.angle_alpha   90.00
_cell.angle_beta   90.00
_cell.angle_gamma   90.00
#
_symmetry.space_group_name_H-M   'P 1'
#
loop_
_entity.id
_entity.type
_entity.pdbx_description
1 polymer ?
#
loop_
_entity_poly.entity_id
_entity_poly.type
_entity_poly.pdbx_seq_one_letter_code
_entity_poly.pdbx_strand_id
1 'polypeptide(L)'
;MPTMVKVTLGDLIEETLDSLYRAAERPAQVVLGSNALEDEDDTEFTLSLGVLAPTQLVEFGSEMMLVTHRSDDATPVYKVSRGYLATDRGVHSTGDVGLIDPPYGRAQVERWIRRAISGLMNTELPYVETGVYRTVPNGGYIELPPDTIEVLQVRHFGVLDNRFADVGGWRFEDDIPTSVVPSGKVLRVPSSVTDADELIVTVRRPYTFVGSGEAATVELPLAGQDIPVLWAAAYGQSRREVSRAELDKIEEWNQEQAIRTGVNLRMIRDMWGEVYRRVDEAKRVHRLPRYRPFRKMPKGW
;
A
#
# COMPACT_ATOMS: atom_id res chain seq x y z
N MET A 1 2.86 -11.66 19.47
CA MET A 1 2.86 -11.09 18.12
C MET A 1 1.65 -10.19 17.97
N PRO A 2 1.70 -9.11 17.20
CA PRO A 2 0.51 -8.35 16.88
C PRO A 2 -0.46 -9.24 16.08
N THR A 3 -1.75 -9.05 16.31
CA THR A 3 -2.78 -9.68 15.48
C THR A 3 -2.73 -9.06 14.09
N MET A 4 -2.51 -9.89 13.07
CA MET A 4 -2.52 -9.47 11.67
C MET A 4 -3.91 -9.73 11.07
N VAL A 5 -4.34 -8.84 10.20
CA VAL A 5 -5.62 -8.94 9.47
C VAL A 5 -5.32 -8.87 7.99
N LYS A 6 -5.95 -9.75 7.24
CA LYS A 6 -5.87 -9.78 5.78
C LYS A 6 -6.92 -8.84 5.22
N VAL A 7 -6.48 -7.85 4.44
CA VAL A 7 -7.32 -6.81 3.84
C VAL A 7 -7.12 -6.84 2.32
N THR A 8 -8.18 -6.64 1.55
CA THR A 8 -8.06 -6.52 0.09
C THR A 8 -7.66 -5.11 -0.31
N LEU A 9 -6.97 -4.98 -1.43
CA LEU A 9 -6.63 -3.67 -1.99
C LEU A 9 -7.90 -2.90 -2.38
N GLY A 10 -8.91 -3.60 -2.91
CA GLY A 10 -10.21 -3.03 -3.26
C GLY A 10 -10.90 -2.38 -2.06
N ASP A 11 -10.94 -3.06 -0.90
CA ASP A 11 -11.53 -2.49 0.32
C ASP A 11 -10.81 -1.20 0.75
N LEU A 12 -9.47 -1.19 0.69
CA LEU A 12 -8.67 -0.01 1.02
C LEU A 12 -8.93 1.16 0.04
N ILE A 13 -9.13 0.86 -1.26
CA ILE A 13 -9.47 1.87 -2.27
C ILE A 13 -10.85 2.46 -1.98
N GLU A 14 -11.87 1.62 -1.76
CA GLU A 14 -13.23 2.08 -1.46
C GLU A 14 -13.29 2.96 -0.21
N GLU A 15 -12.69 2.51 0.89
CA GLU A 15 -12.64 3.29 2.13
C GLU A 15 -11.92 4.64 1.93
N THR A 16 -10.84 4.66 1.12
CA THR A 16 -10.11 5.89 0.80
C THR A 16 -10.97 6.84 -0.02
N LEU A 17 -11.64 6.35 -1.06
CA LEU A 17 -12.54 7.14 -1.91
C LEU A 17 -13.72 7.69 -1.10
N ASP A 18 -14.33 6.87 -0.24
CA ASP A 18 -15.38 7.32 0.66
C ASP A 18 -14.91 8.44 1.60
N SER A 19 -13.70 8.34 2.13
CA SER A 19 -13.10 9.38 2.96
C SER A 19 -12.87 10.69 2.17
N LEU A 20 -12.39 10.57 0.93
CA LEU A 20 -12.14 11.70 0.03
C LEU A 20 -13.43 12.39 -0.41
N TYR A 21 -14.47 11.60 -0.75
CA TYR A 21 -15.75 12.12 -1.23
C TYR A 21 -16.70 12.59 -0.12
N ARG A 22 -16.44 12.27 1.15
CA ARG A 22 -17.17 12.92 2.27
C ARG A 22 -16.95 14.42 2.32
N ALA A 23 -15.79 14.88 1.85
CA ALA A 23 -15.43 16.30 1.81
C ALA A 23 -15.64 16.95 0.43
N ALA A 24 -16.06 16.18 -0.58
CA ALA A 24 -16.25 16.64 -1.95
C ALA A 24 -17.57 16.09 -2.52
N GLU A 25 -18.10 16.78 -3.53
CA GLU A 25 -19.24 16.27 -4.29
C GLU A 25 -18.85 14.97 -5.03
N ARG A 26 -19.70 13.94 -4.93
CA ARG A 26 -19.48 12.70 -5.67
C ARG A 26 -19.60 12.96 -7.16
N PRO A 27 -18.72 12.40 -7.99
CA PRO A 27 -18.79 12.55 -9.43
C PRO A 27 -20.09 11.95 -9.99
N ALA A 28 -20.57 12.53 -11.10
CA ALA A 28 -21.71 11.98 -11.80
C ALA A 28 -21.38 10.58 -12.36
N GLN A 29 -22.40 9.74 -12.45
CA GLN A 29 -22.26 8.36 -12.89
C GLN A 29 -22.82 8.15 -14.29
N VAL A 30 -22.23 7.23 -15.03
CA VAL A 30 -22.72 6.68 -16.29
C VAL A 30 -22.76 5.16 -16.19
N VAL A 31 -23.55 4.54 -17.05
CA VAL A 31 -23.66 3.05 -17.10
C VAL A 31 -23.47 2.61 -18.53
N LEU A 32 -22.58 1.64 -18.75
CA LEU A 32 -22.32 1.06 -20.07
C LEU A 32 -23.58 0.39 -20.64
N GLY A 33 -23.82 0.65 -21.93
CA GLY A 33 -24.90 0.08 -22.72
C GLY A 33 -24.55 -1.25 -23.39
N SER A 34 -25.35 -1.62 -24.39
CA SER A 34 -25.21 -2.88 -25.10
C SER A 34 -23.94 -3.04 -25.94
N ASN A 35 -23.33 -1.93 -26.33
CA ASN A 35 -22.02 -1.93 -26.98
C ASN A 35 -20.98 -1.58 -25.89
N ALA A 36 -20.53 -2.60 -25.18
CA ALA A 36 -19.55 -2.48 -24.10
C ALA A 36 -18.11 -2.67 -24.67
N LEU A 37 -17.12 -2.41 -23.82
CA LEU A 37 -15.70 -2.55 -24.15
C LEU A 37 -15.25 -3.98 -23.82
N GLU A 38 -15.67 -4.96 -24.62
CA GLU A 38 -15.44 -6.39 -24.37
C GLU A 38 -14.00 -6.82 -24.72
N ASP A 39 -13.28 -6.01 -25.49
CA ASP A 39 -11.87 -6.22 -25.82
C ASP A 39 -11.03 -5.01 -25.33
N GLU A 40 -9.76 -5.26 -25.00
CA GLU A 40 -8.81 -4.20 -24.59
C GLU A 40 -8.54 -3.19 -25.72
N ASP A 41 -8.75 -3.56 -26.97
CA ASP A 41 -8.56 -2.70 -28.14
C ASP A 41 -9.83 -1.97 -28.58
N ASP A 42 -11.00 -2.30 -28.01
CA ASP A 42 -12.25 -1.59 -28.28
C ASP A 42 -12.14 -0.13 -27.87
N THR A 43 -12.53 0.76 -28.76
CA THR A 43 -12.44 2.22 -28.53
C THR A 43 -13.80 2.91 -28.62
N GLU A 44 -14.88 2.16 -28.81
CA GLU A 44 -16.23 2.69 -28.97
C GLU A 44 -17.19 1.99 -28.01
N PHE A 45 -18.07 2.76 -27.37
CA PHE A 45 -19.11 2.21 -26.51
C PHE A 45 -20.39 3.06 -26.54
N THR A 46 -21.49 2.48 -26.04
CA THR A 46 -22.76 3.18 -25.79
C THR A 46 -23.02 3.28 -24.31
N LEU A 47 -23.91 4.19 -23.90
CA LEU A 47 -24.38 4.31 -22.54
C LEU A 47 -25.86 3.92 -22.44
N SER A 48 -26.23 3.21 -21.38
CA SER A 48 -27.63 2.96 -20.99
C SER A 48 -28.15 4.05 -20.05
N LEU A 49 -27.24 4.71 -19.32
CA LEU A 49 -27.55 5.84 -18.43
C LEU A 49 -26.44 6.88 -18.48
N GLY A 50 -26.84 8.15 -18.47
CA GLY A 50 -25.93 9.29 -18.47
C GLY A 50 -25.53 9.77 -19.85
N VAL A 51 -24.76 10.83 -19.89
CA VAL A 51 -24.26 11.47 -21.12
C VAL A 51 -22.84 11.96 -20.87
N LEU A 52 -21.96 11.73 -21.85
CA LEU A 52 -20.60 12.27 -21.85
C LEU A 52 -20.45 13.33 -22.93
N ALA A 53 -19.60 14.30 -22.69
CA ALA A 53 -19.15 15.26 -23.69
C ALA A 53 -17.73 14.92 -24.14
N PRO A 54 -17.35 15.29 -25.37
CA PRO A 54 -15.95 15.24 -25.78
C PRO A 54 -15.05 15.99 -24.79
N THR A 55 -13.84 15.50 -24.57
CA THR A 55 -12.85 15.97 -23.60
C THR A 55 -13.10 15.63 -22.13
N GLN A 56 -14.24 15.03 -21.79
CA GLN A 56 -14.45 14.51 -20.45
C GLN A 56 -13.66 13.23 -20.22
N LEU A 57 -13.28 13.03 -18.96
CA LEU A 57 -12.72 11.76 -18.50
C LEU A 57 -13.85 10.88 -17.98
N VAL A 58 -13.73 9.58 -18.22
CA VAL A 58 -14.61 8.59 -17.63
C VAL A 58 -13.75 7.47 -17.06
N GLU A 59 -14.09 7.03 -15.86
CA GLU A 59 -13.40 5.92 -15.20
C GLU A 59 -14.36 4.73 -15.05
N PHE A 60 -14.00 3.59 -15.65
CA PHE A 60 -14.65 2.30 -15.42
C PHE A 60 -13.66 1.38 -14.70
N GLY A 61 -14.05 0.87 -13.53
CA GLY A 61 -13.13 0.12 -12.68
C GLY A 61 -11.89 0.95 -12.35
N SER A 62 -10.71 0.46 -12.70
CA SER A 62 -9.42 1.17 -12.53
C SER A 62 -8.93 1.85 -13.81
N GLU A 63 -9.63 1.72 -14.92
CA GLU A 63 -9.24 2.34 -16.20
C GLU A 63 -9.82 3.74 -16.36
N MET A 64 -8.95 4.70 -16.68
CA MET A 64 -9.33 6.05 -17.07
C MET A 64 -9.32 6.17 -18.59
N MET A 65 -10.37 6.75 -19.16
CA MET A 65 -10.51 6.97 -20.59
C MET A 65 -10.83 8.43 -20.88
N LEU A 66 -10.29 8.95 -21.97
CA LEU A 66 -10.63 10.29 -22.48
C LEU A 66 -11.66 10.15 -23.59
N VAL A 67 -12.83 10.76 -23.45
CA VAL A 67 -13.84 10.83 -24.50
C VAL A 67 -13.35 11.76 -25.61
N THR A 68 -13.13 11.22 -26.80
CA THR A 68 -12.62 11.98 -27.95
C THR A 68 -13.73 12.45 -28.89
N HIS A 69 -14.80 11.67 -28.98
CA HIS A 69 -15.94 11.96 -29.88
C HIS A 69 -17.23 11.39 -29.34
N ARG A 70 -18.36 12.03 -29.70
CA ARG A 70 -19.72 11.57 -29.46
C ARG A 70 -20.49 11.70 -30.77
N SER A 71 -21.19 10.64 -31.20
CA SER A 71 -22.09 10.74 -32.35
C SER A 71 -23.38 11.50 -32.02
N ASP A 72 -24.00 12.07 -33.05
CA ASP A 72 -25.27 12.80 -32.91
C ASP A 72 -26.51 11.91 -33.05
N ASP A 73 -26.35 10.60 -33.02
CA ASP A 73 -27.42 9.62 -33.15
C ASP A 73 -28.36 9.63 -31.91
N ALA A 74 -29.57 9.05 -32.09
CA ALA A 74 -30.53 8.89 -31.00
C ALA A 74 -29.97 8.04 -29.84
N THR A 75 -29.09 7.08 -30.16
CA THR A 75 -28.27 6.34 -29.21
C THR A 75 -26.80 6.69 -29.47
N PRO A 76 -26.24 7.66 -28.75
CA PRO A 76 -24.90 8.14 -29.01
C PRO A 76 -23.85 7.04 -28.83
N VAL A 77 -22.95 6.93 -29.80
CA VAL A 77 -21.73 6.14 -29.69
C VAL A 77 -20.60 7.08 -29.26
N TYR A 78 -19.86 6.67 -28.25
CA TYR A 78 -18.73 7.41 -27.69
C TYR A 78 -17.44 6.77 -28.14
N LYS A 79 -16.51 7.56 -28.68
CA LYS A 79 -15.14 7.14 -28.96
C LYS A 79 -14.21 7.62 -27.86
N VAL A 80 -13.32 6.75 -27.43
CA VAL A 80 -12.40 7.03 -26.31
C VAL A 80 -10.94 6.72 -26.65
N SER A 81 -10.05 7.44 -26.00
CA SER A 81 -8.65 7.07 -25.86
C SER A 81 -8.50 6.30 -24.56
N ARG A 82 -8.17 5.02 -24.66
CA ARG A 82 -8.07 4.08 -23.55
C ARG A 82 -6.73 4.17 -22.82
N GLY A 83 -6.69 3.72 -21.56
CA GLY A 83 -5.49 3.73 -20.75
C GLY A 83 -4.97 5.14 -20.46
N TYR A 84 -5.87 6.13 -20.40
CA TYR A 84 -5.50 7.52 -20.12
C TYR A 84 -4.88 7.69 -18.74
N LEU A 85 -3.97 8.64 -18.56
CA LEU A 85 -3.19 8.84 -17.33
C LEU A 85 -2.40 7.61 -16.88
N ALA A 86 -1.94 6.79 -17.83
CA ALA A 86 -1.17 5.57 -17.60
C ALA A 86 -1.92 4.54 -16.71
N THR A 87 -3.22 4.41 -16.92
CA THR A 87 -4.02 3.31 -16.35
C THR A 87 -3.96 2.10 -17.29
N ASP A 88 -4.10 0.91 -16.73
CA ASP A 88 -4.16 -0.32 -17.51
C ASP A 88 -5.53 -0.42 -18.21
N ARG A 89 -5.54 -0.93 -19.45
CA ARG A 89 -6.76 -1.22 -20.18
C ARG A 89 -7.41 -2.48 -19.60
N GLY A 90 -8.71 -2.45 -19.45
CA GLY A 90 -9.50 -3.56 -18.93
C GLY A 90 -10.67 -3.90 -19.86
N VAL A 91 -11.28 -5.04 -19.63
CA VAL A 91 -12.54 -5.42 -20.22
C VAL A 91 -13.68 -4.87 -19.39
N HIS A 92 -14.65 -4.23 -20.02
CA HIS A 92 -15.80 -3.64 -19.35
C HIS A 92 -17.09 -4.16 -19.97
N SER A 93 -18.02 -4.62 -19.11
CA SER A 93 -19.25 -5.27 -19.50
C SER A 93 -20.44 -4.31 -19.50
N THR A 94 -21.48 -4.68 -20.23
CA THR A 94 -22.77 -3.99 -20.17
C THR A 94 -23.26 -3.92 -18.72
N GLY A 95 -23.65 -2.72 -18.29
CA GLY A 95 -24.10 -2.47 -16.93
C GLY A 95 -22.99 -1.97 -15.97
N ASP A 96 -21.73 -1.98 -16.37
CA ASP A 96 -20.64 -1.39 -15.56
C ASP A 96 -20.89 0.10 -15.34
N VAL A 97 -20.64 0.53 -14.10
CA VAL A 97 -20.82 1.91 -13.68
C VAL A 97 -19.50 2.66 -13.81
N GLY A 98 -19.54 3.76 -14.55
CA GLY A 98 -18.42 4.68 -14.71
C GLY A 98 -18.63 5.99 -13.97
N LEU A 99 -17.53 6.66 -13.62
CA LEU A 99 -17.52 7.98 -12.99
C LEU A 99 -17.06 9.04 -14.00
N ILE A 100 -17.78 10.16 -14.08
CA ILE A 100 -17.43 11.28 -14.97
C ILE A 100 -16.50 12.23 -14.23
N ASP A 101 -15.38 12.58 -14.88
CA ASP A 101 -14.38 13.55 -14.37
C ASP A 101 -14.07 13.34 -12.88
N PRO A 102 -13.75 12.08 -12.44
CA PRO A 102 -13.52 11.84 -11.02
C PRO A 102 -12.31 12.64 -10.53
N PRO A 103 -12.46 13.45 -9.47
CA PRO A 103 -11.36 14.23 -8.93
C PRO A 103 -10.25 13.34 -8.34
N TYR A 104 -10.57 12.08 -8.06
CA TYR A 104 -9.66 11.05 -7.58
C TYR A 104 -9.96 9.75 -8.31
N GLY A 105 -9.05 9.34 -9.19
CA GLY A 105 -9.16 8.06 -9.90
C GLY A 105 -8.71 6.88 -9.03
N ARG A 106 -9.36 5.72 -9.20
CA ARG A 106 -9.07 4.47 -8.46
C ARG A 106 -7.60 4.07 -8.59
N ALA A 107 -7.05 4.06 -9.80
CA ALA A 107 -5.63 3.75 -10.03
C ALA A 107 -4.68 4.74 -9.33
N GLN A 108 -5.09 6.00 -9.18
CA GLN A 108 -4.31 6.99 -8.45
C GLN A 108 -4.34 6.72 -6.95
N VAL A 109 -5.52 6.40 -6.40
CA VAL A 109 -5.71 6.04 -4.99
C VAL A 109 -4.94 4.75 -4.66
N GLU A 110 -4.99 3.75 -5.54
CA GLU A 110 -4.18 2.53 -5.40
C GLU A 110 -2.69 2.85 -5.23
N ARG A 111 -2.14 3.70 -6.10
CA ARG A 111 -0.73 4.12 -6.00
C ARG A 111 -0.41 4.80 -4.66
N TRP A 112 -1.35 5.58 -4.11
CA TRP A 112 -1.17 6.22 -2.81
C TRP A 112 -1.19 5.20 -1.67
N ILE A 113 -2.11 4.26 -1.68
CA ILE A 113 -2.20 3.17 -0.69
C ILE A 113 -0.92 2.32 -0.72
N ARG A 114 -0.48 1.90 -1.90
CA ARG A 114 0.78 1.15 -2.06
C ARG A 114 1.98 1.94 -1.53
N ARG A 115 2.01 3.25 -1.77
CA ARG A 115 3.05 4.14 -1.24
C ARG A 115 2.98 4.28 0.29
N ALA A 116 1.78 4.37 0.87
CA ALA A 116 1.60 4.40 2.31
C ALA A 116 2.15 3.12 2.97
N ILE A 117 1.83 1.97 2.39
CA ILE A 117 2.26 0.66 2.90
C ILE A 117 3.78 0.50 2.72
N SER A 118 4.31 0.74 1.53
CA SER A 118 5.74 0.57 1.25
C SER A 118 6.64 1.60 1.96
N GLY A 119 6.13 2.79 2.22
CA GLY A 119 6.86 3.85 2.92
C GLY A 119 6.57 3.86 4.42
N LEU A 120 5.42 4.44 4.80
CA LEU A 120 5.09 4.69 6.21
C LEU A 120 5.00 3.39 7.03
N MET A 121 4.22 2.41 6.55
CA MET A 121 4.00 1.17 7.31
C MET A 121 5.29 0.37 7.47
N ASN A 122 6.06 0.19 6.40
CA ASN A 122 7.34 -0.52 6.49
C ASN A 122 8.36 0.16 7.41
N THR A 123 8.28 1.49 7.55
CA THR A 123 9.22 2.25 8.41
C THR A 123 8.75 2.27 9.86
N GLU A 124 7.49 2.59 10.09
CA GLU A 124 6.95 2.90 11.41
C GLU A 124 6.33 1.70 12.12
N LEU A 125 5.76 0.77 11.35
CA LEU A 125 5.06 -0.43 11.83
C LEU A 125 5.48 -1.66 11.01
N PRO A 126 6.77 -2.03 10.99
CA PRO A 126 7.28 -3.07 10.10
C PRO A 126 6.57 -4.41 10.31
N TYR A 127 6.41 -5.15 9.24
CA TYR A 127 5.91 -6.52 9.29
C TYR A 127 6.95 -7.41 9.98
N VAL A 128 6.52 -8.10 11.02
CA VAL A 128 7.39 -8.98 11.82
C VAL A 128 6.86 -10.40 11.77
N GLU A 129 7.67 -11.28 11.24
CA GLU A 129 7.39 -12.70 11.18
C GLU A 129 8.32 -13.49 12.10
N THR A 130 7.79 -14.52 12.75
CA THR A 130 8.57 -15.46 13.55
C THR A 130 8.42 -16.86 12.96
N GLY A 131 9.51 -17.41 12.52
CA GLY A 131 9.59 -18.76 11.98
C GLY A 131 10.49 -19.68 12.81
N VAL A 132 10.30 -20.98 12.63
CA VAL A 132 11.19 -22.02 13.15
C VAL A 132 12.12 -22.44 12.03
N TYR A 133 13.42 -22.37 12.27
CA TYR A 133 14.44 -22.65 11.29
C TYR A 133 15.44 -23.68 11.87
N ARG A 134 16.07 -24.43 10.96
CA ARG A 134 17.18 -25.33 11.31
C ARG A 134 18.45 -24.88 10.60
N THR A 135 19.58 -25.07 11.24
CA THR A 135 20.87 -24.81 10.62
C THR A 135 21.11 -25.75 9.44
N VAL A 136 21.76 -25.26 8.40
CA VAL A 136 22.23 -26.11 7.31
C VAL A 136 23.34 -27.04 7.85
N PRO A 137 23.24 -28.36 7.65
CA PRO A 137 24.23 -29.29 8.15
C PRO A 137 25.66 -28.90 7.71
N ASN A 138 26.60 -28.87 8.66
CA ASN A 138 28.00 -28.43 8.49
C ASN A 138 28.17 -26.97 8.01
N GLY A 139 27.12 -26.19 7.93
CA GLY A 139 27.17 -24.81 7.40
C GLY A 139 27.29 -23.72 8.47
N GLY A 140 26.80 -23.98 9.67
CA GLY A 140 26.76 -22.99 10.75
C GLY A 140 25.91 -21.76 10.40
N TYR A 141 24.96 -21.90 9.48
CA TYR A 141 24.05 -20.84 9.07
C TYR A 141 22.63 -21.34 8.81
N ILE A 142 21.70 -20.41 8.78
CA ILE A 142 20.29 -20.60 8.41
C ILE A 142 20.03 -19.77 7.16
N GLU A 143 19.40 -20.35 6.16
CA GLU A 143 18.86 -19.60 5.03
C GLU A 143 17.55 -18.95 5.43
N LEU A 144 17.45 -17.63 5.20
CA LEU A 144 16.27 -16.82 5.49
C LEU A 144 15.50 -16.50 4.19
N PRO A 145 14.23 -16.12 4.27
CA PRO A 145 13.47 -15.65 3.11
C PRO A 145 14.19 -14.51 2.38
N PRO A 146 14.12 -14.45 1.03
CA PRO A 146 14.87 -13.47 0.24
C PRO A 146 14.44 -12.03 0.50
N ASP A 147 13.21 -11.81 0.98
CA ASP A 147 12.66 -10.51 1.34
C ASP A 147 12.93 -10.10 2.80
N THR A 148 13.74 -10.86 3.55
CA THR A 148 14.17 -10.49 4.90
C THR A 148 14.98 -9.19 4.85
N ILE A 149 14.52 -8.17 5.60
CA ILE A 149 15.22 -6.86 5.74
C ILE A 149 16.19 -6.91 6.92
N GLU A 150 15.75 -7.50 8.03
CA GLU A 150 16.49 -7.46 9.30
C GLU A 150 16.11 -8.67 10.16
N VAL A 151 17.05 -9.17 10.95
CA VAL A 151 16.80 -10.14 12.01
C VAL A 151 16.69 -9.40 13.33
N LEU A 152 15.55 -9.54 14.00
CA LEU A 152 15.27 -8.85 15.26
C LEU A 152 15.64 -9.67 16.48
N GLN A 153 15.41 -10.99 16.43
CA GLN A 153 15.65 -11.88 17.57
C GLN A 153 15.91 -13.30 17.08
N VAL A 154 16.83 -13.97 17.76
CA VAL A 154 17.10 -15.41 17.60
C VAL A 154 17.00 -16.06 18.95
N ARG A 155 16.16 -17.09 19.05
CA ARG A 155 15.95 -17.86 20.30
C ARG A 155 16.16 -19.34 20.03
N HIS A 156 16.67 -20.02 21.04
CA HIS A 156 16.83 -21.45 21.07
C HIS A 156 15.91 -22.03 22.15
N PHE A 157 15.29 -23.16 21.88
CA PHE A 157 14.53 -23.89 22.88
C PHE A 157 15.46 -24.89 23.58
N GLY A 158 15.82 -24.59 24.81
CA GLY A 158 16.60 -25.50 25.65
C GLY A 158 15.72 -26.64 26.16
N VAL A 159 15.95 -27.86 25.64
CA VAL A 159 15.18 -29.08 26.04
C VAL A 159 15.33 -29.38 27.52
N LEU A 160 16.49 -29.09 28.11
CA LEU A 160 16.78 -29.36 29.51
C LEU A 160 16.03 -28.41 30.46
N ASP A 161 15.91 -27.14 30.06
CA ASP A 161 15.33 -26.09 30.93
C ASP A 161 13.86 -25.80 30.56
N ASN A 162 13.33 -26.39 29.51
CA ASN A 162 11.99 -26.13 28.96
C ASN A 162 11.72 -24.62 28.78
N ARG A 163 12.74 -23.86 28.37
CA ARG A 163 12.69 -22.40 28.21
C ARG A 163 13.32 -21.95 26.90
N PHE A 164 12.83 -20.85 26.40
CA PHE A 164 13.44 -20.14 25.27
C PHE A 164 14.53 -19.21 25.79
N ALA A 165 15.75 -19.44 25.32
CA ALA A 165 16.90 -18.57 25.60
C ALA A 165 17.29 -17.77 24.35
N ASP A 166 17.66 -16.51 24.54
CA ASP A 166 18.19 -15.70 23.45
C ASP A 166 19.58 -16.22 23.05
N VAL A 167 19.78 -16.42 21.75
CA VAL A 167 21.07 -16.76 21.18
C VAL A 167 21.85 -15.48 20.96
N GLY A 168 23.02 -15.36 21.58
CA GLY A 168 23.94 -14.27 21.34
C GLY A 168 24.95 -14.59 20.26
N GLY A 169 25.60 -13.57 19.66
CA GLY A 169 26.69 -13.75 18.72
C GLY A 169 26.31 -14.18 17.30
N TRP A 170 25.04 -14.18 16.97
CA TRP A 170 24.58 -14.37 15.58
C TRP A 170 24.89 -13.13 14.71
N ARG A 171 24.98 -13.34 13.39
CA ARG A 171 25.20 -12.30 12.40
C ARG A 171 24.31 -12.51 11.19
N PHE A 172 23.60 -11.47 10.78
CA PHE A 172 22.82 -11.44 9.55
C PHE A 172 23.69 -10.94 8.40
N GLU A 173 23.66 -11.64 7.27
CA GLU A 173 24.37 -11.29 6.02
C GLU A 173 23.34 -11.31 4.89
N ASP A 174 23.27 -10.23 4.12
CA ASP A 174 22.23 -9.99 3.09
C ASP A 174 22.79 -9.81 1.67
N ASP A 175 24.08 -10.05 1.48
CA ASP A 175 24.81 -9.87 0.23
C ASP A 175 25.45 -11.17 -0.29
N ILE A 176 24.94 -12.33 0.13
CA ILE A 176 25.49 -13.62 -0.29
C ILE A 176 25.10 -13.87 -1.75
N PRO A 177 26.05 -14.28 -2.63
CA PRO A 177 25.73 -14.64 -4.00
C PRO A 177 24.66 -15.74 -4.06
N THR A 178 23.63 -15.53 -4.88
CA THR A 178 22.50 -16.48 -5.04
C THR A 178 22.93 -17.83 -5.63
N SER A 179 24.10 -17.89 -6.23
CA SER A 179 24.75 -19.17 -6.65
C SER A 179 25.21 -20.02 -5.47
N VAL A 180 25.40 -19.43 -4.29
CA VAL A 180 25.83 -20.11 -3.06
C VAL A 180 24.63 -20.36 -2.16
N VAL A 181 23.79 -19.35 -1.96
CA VAL A 181 22.55 -19.42 -1.17
C VAL A 181 21.42 -18.83 -2.01
N PRO A 182 20.42 -19.62 -2.41
CA PRO A 182 19.36 -19.16 -3.32
C PRO A 182 18.63 -17.89 -2.91
N SER A 183 18.40 -17.70 -1.60
CA SER A 183 17.76 -16.49 -1.08
C SER A 183 18.68 -15.26 -1.03
N GLY A 184 20.00 -15.44 -1.08
CA GLY A 184 20.99 -14.40 -0.84
C GLY A 184 21.06 -13.90 0.62
N LYS A 185 20.29 -14.49 1.52
CA LYS A 185 20.12 -14.05 2.91
C LYS A 185 20.46 -15.17 3.88
N VAL A 186 21.42 -14.94 4.75
CA VAL A 186 21.81 -15.94 5.75
C VAL A 186 21.88 -15.35 7.15
N LEU A 187 21.56 -16.20 8.12
CA LEU A 187 21.81 -15.95 9.53
C LEU A 187 22.93 -16.88 9.99
N ARG A 188 24.11 -16.35 10.25
CA ARG A 188 25.18 -17.12 10.88
C ARG A 188 24.94 -17.24 12.37
N VAL A 189 25.03 -18.44 12.87
CA VAL A 189 24.85 -18.74 14.30
C VAL A 189 26.18 -19.18 14.91
N PRO A 190 26.38 -18.96 16.23
CA PRO A 190 27.60 -19.38 16.90
C PRO A 190 27.70 -20.92 16.95
N SER A 191 28.91 -21.43 17.06
CA SER A 191 29.22 -22.87 17.12
C SER A 191 28.64 -23.60 18.35
N SER A 192 28.12 -22.85 19.31
CA SER A 192 27.39 -23.41 20.45
C SER A 192 25.97 -23.89 20.08
N VAL A 193 25.49 -23.54 18.90
CA VAL A 193 24.24 -24.04 18.33
C VAL A 193 24.57 -25.24 17.45
N THR A 194 24.00 -26.39 17.76
CA THR A 194 24.26 -27.63 17.01
C THR A 194 23.36 -27.74 15.78
N ASP A 195 23.77 -28.53 14.79
CA ASP A 195 23.01 -28.71 13.53
C ASP A 195 21.61 -29.35 13.75
N ALA A 196 21.33 -29.90 14.92
CA ALA A 196 20.04 -30.49 15.26
C ALA A 196 19.09 -29.54 15.97
N ASP A 197 19.56 -28.35 16.37
CA ASP A 197 18.80 -27.42 17.16
C ASP A 197 17.79 -26.65 16.27
N GLU A 198 16.57 -26.54 16.77
CA GLU A 198 15.55 -25.65 16.19
C GLU A 198 15.67 -24.25 16.79
N LEU A 199 15.82 -23.29 15.91
CA LEU A 199 15.90 -21.88 16.27
C LEU A 199 14.62 -21.17 15.90
N ILE A 200 14.13 -20.35 16.81
CA ILE A 200 13.03 -19.41 16.55
C ILE A 200 13.66 -18.10 16.15
N VAL A 201 13.49 -17.73 14.90
CA VAL A 201 14.03 -16.48 14.35
C VAL A 201 12.87 -15.51 14.09
N THR A 202 13.00 -14.32 14.62
CA THR A 202 12.06 -13.23 14.37
C THR A 202 12.72 -12.26 13.39
N VAL A 203 12.10 -12.11 12.23
CA VAL A 203 12.60 -11.28 11.14
C VAL A 203 11.65 -10.13 10.83
N ARG A 204 12.21 -9.07 10.29
CA ARG A 204 11.49 -7.96 9.67
C ARG A 204 11.43 -8.18 8.17
N ARG A 205 10.23 -8.06 7.60
CA ARG A 205 9.98 -8.18 6.16
C ARG A 205 9.18 -6.97 5.66
N PRO A 206 9.17 -6.68 4.36
CA PRO A 206 8.27 -5.68 3.81
C PRO A 206 6.84 -6.22 3.77
N TYR A 207 5.87 -5.33 3.82
CA TYR A 207 4.50 -5.69 3.46
C TYR A 207 4.44 -5.96 1.96
N THR A 208 3.87 -7.10 1.59
CA THR A 208 3.71 -7.52 0.19
C THR A 208 2.24 -7.77 -0.12
N PHE A 209 1.80 -7.33 -1.29
CA PHE A 209 0.51 -7.72 -1.82
C PHE A 209 0.59 -9.09 -2.47
N VAL A 210 -0.35 -9.96 -2.14
CA VAL A 210 -0.47 -11.30 -2.73
C VAL A 210 -1.68 -11.31 -3.66
N GLY A 211 -1.49 -11.67 -4.93
CA GLY A 211 -2.49 -11.60 -5.98
C GLY A 211 -2.33 -10.37 -6.87
N SER A 212 -3.28 -10.15 -7.74
CA SER A 212 -3.28 -9.05 -8.73
C SER A 212 -4.57 -8.23 -8.66
N GLY A 213 -4.50 -7.00 -9.17
CA GLY A 213 -5.64 -6.07 -9.20
C GLY A 213 -6.20 -5.78 -7.81
N GLU A 214 -7.47 -5.42 -7.76
CA GLU A 214 -8.17 -5.06 -6.51
C GLU A 214 -8.40 -6.26 -5.57
N ALA A 215 -8.38 -7.49 -6.09
CA ALA A 215 -8.45 -8.71 -5.29
C ALA A 215 -7.13 -9.03 -4.55
N ALA A 216 -6.04 -8.32 -4.87
CA ALA A 216 -4.78 -8.48 -4.17
C ALA A 216 -4.96 -8.19 -2.67
N THR A 217 -4.34 -9.01 -1.83
CA THR A 217 -4.47 -8.92 -0.37
C THR A 217 -3.15 -8.58 0.27
N VAL A 218 -3.20 -7.85 1.38
CA VAL A 218 -2.06 -7.56 2.23
C VAL A 218 -2.41 -7.85 3.69
N GLU A 219 -1.46 -8.34 4.45
CA GLU A 219 -1.61 -8.55 5.89
C GLU A 219 -1.14 -7.30 6.63
N LEU A 220 -2.05 -6.65 7.35
CA LEU A 220 -1.78 -5.44 8.14
C LEU A 220 -2.00 -5.71 9.63
N PRO A 221 -1.28 -5.02 10.54
CA PRO A 221 -1.57 -5.10 11.96
C PRO A 221 -2.96 -4.55 12.25
N LEU A 222 -3.77 -5.27 13.01
CA LEU A 222 -5.14 -4.87 13.38
C LEU A 222 -5.21 -3.44 13.92
N ALA A 223 -4.22 -3.04 14.73
CA ALA A 223 -4.16 -1.70 15.32
C ALA A 223 -3.82 -0.59 14.30
N GLY A 224 -3.40 -0.94 13.08
CA GLY A 224 -2.95 0.02 12.06
C GLY A 224 -3.53 -0.23 10.67
N GLN A 225 -4.58 -1.03 10.55
CA GLN A 225 -5.18 -1.37 9.24
C GLN A 225 -5.77 -0.17 8.51
N ASP A 226 -6.19 0.85 9.25
CA ASP A 226 -6.78 2.10 8.75
C ASP A 226 -5.73 3.15 8.33
N ILE A 227 -4.47 2.99 8.74
CA ILE A 227 -3.41 3.97 8.49
C ILE A 227 -3.16 4.19 7.00
N PRO A 228 -3.10 3.18 6.12
CA PRO A 228 -2.94 3.40 4.68
C PRO A 228 -4.06 4.24 4.08
N VAL A 229 -5.31 4.02 4.51
CA VAL A 229 -6.50 4.76 4.09
C VAL A 229 -6.40 6.23 4.50
N LEU A 230 -6.13 6.48 5.78
CA LEU A 230 -5.99 7.84 6.32
C LEU A 230 -4.84 8.60 5.64
N TRP A 231 -3.70 7.92 5.43
CA TRP A 231 -2.55 8.51 4.75
C TRP A 231 -2.87 8.86 3.30
N ALA A 232 -3.49 7.93 2.55
CA ALA A 232 -3.84 8.14 1.15
C ALA A 232 -4.86 9.28 1.00
N ALA A 233 -5.85 9.36 1.88
CA ALA A 233 -6.83 10.44 1.91
C ALA A 233 -6.17 11.81 2.21
N ALA A 234 -5.32 11.88 3.25
CA ALA A 234 -4.59 13.12 3.59
C ALA A 234 -3.66 13.56 2.45
N TYR A 235 -2.99 12.61 1.81
CA TYR A 235 -2.10 12.87 0.67
C TYR A 235 -2.88 13.37 -0.54
N GLY A 236 -4.02 12.76 -0.88
CA GLY A 236 -4.89 13.15 -1.98
C GLY A 236 -5.42 14.57 -1.81
N GLN A 237 -5.95 14.91 -0.63
CA GLN A 237 -6.40 16.27 -0.31
C GLN A 237 -5.26 17.29 -0.40
N SER A 238 -4.07 16.93 0.12
CA SER A 238 -2.90 17.82 0.05
C SER A 238 -2.51 18.16 -1.38
N ARG A 239 -2.55 17.17 -2.29
CA ARG A 239 -2.22 17.39 -3.70
C ARG A 239 -3.24 18.27 -4.42
N ARG A 240 -4.51 18.08 -4.13
CA ARG A 240 -5.58 18.92 -4.69
C ARG A 240 -5.42 20.39 -4.30
N GLU A 241 -5.09 20.66 -3.05
CA GLU A 241 -4.90 22.03 -2.56
C GLU A 241 -3.63 22.68 -3.14
N VAL A 242 -2.55 21.93 -3.29
CA VAL A 242 -1.32 22.45 -3.96
C VAL A 242 -1.63 22.83 -5.41
N SER A 243 -2.30 21.95 -6.17
CA SER A 243 -2.68 22.24 -7.55
C SER A 243 -3.61 23.46 -7.65
N ARG A 244 -4.53 23.60 -6.70
CA ARG A 244 -5.43 24.75 -6.62
C ARG A 244 -4.68 26.03 -6.26
N ALA A 245 -3.77 25.97 -5.28
CA ALA A 245 -2.96 27.13 -4.89
C ALA A 245 -2.00 27.58 -6.01
N GLU A 246 -1.57 26.66 -6.88
CA GLU A 246 -0.82 26.99 -8.09
C GLU A 246 -1.69 27.67 -9.14
N LEU A 247 -2.94 27.22 -9.33
CA LEU A 247 -3.92 27.87 -10.19
C LEU A 247 -4.36 29.25 -9.67
N ASP A 248 -4.61 29.37 -8.35
CA ASP A 248 -4.96 30.63 -7.71
C ASP A 248 -3.86 31.71 -7.82
N LYS A 249 -2.59 31.29 -7.86
CA LYS A 249 -1.46 32.21 -8.17
C LYS A 249 -1.46 32.73 -9.60
N ILE A 250 -2.04 31.98 -10.52
CA ILE A 250 -2.20 32.39 -11.93
C ILE A 250 -3.41 33.32 -12.09
N GLU A 251 -4.42 33.18 -11.21
CA GLU A 251 -5.65 33.97 -11.18
C GLU A 251 -5.66 34.95 -9.99
N GLU A 252 -4.65 35.78 -9.83
CA GLU A 252 -4.48 36.74 -8.71
C GLU A 252 -5.64 37.75 -8.47
N TRP A 253 -6.87 37.49 -8.95
CA TRP A 253 -7.94 38.44 -9.02
C TRP A 253 -9.21 38.15 -8.19
N ASN A 254 -9.26 37.06 -7.40
CA ASN A 254 -10.47 36.77 -6.59
C ASN A 254 -10.18 36.58 -5.09
N GLN A 255 -10.31 37.66 -4.32
CA GLN A 255 -10.15 37.67 -2.85
C GLN A 255 -11.10 36.71 -2.11
N GLU A 256 -12.26 36.35 -2.66
CA GLU A 256 -13.19 35.40 -2.04
C GLU A 256 -12.70 33.94 -2.01
N GLN A 257 -11.84 33.56 -2.95
CA GLN A 257 -11.28 32.20 -2.99
C GLN A 257 -10.14 31.99 -1.97
N ALA A 258 -9.42 33.06 -1.61
CA ALA A 258 -8.34 32.99 -0.62
C ALA A 258 -8.84 32.57 0.79
N ILE A 259 -10.08 32.91 1.15
CA ILE A 259 -10.68 32.53 2.44
C ILE A 259 -10.97 31.04 2.50
N ARG A 260 -11.36 30.40 1.39
CA ARG A 260 -11.63 28.96 1.31
C ARG A 260 -10.36 28.11 1.39
N THR A 261 -9.26 28.60 0.85
CA THR A 261 -7.94 27.91 0.88
C THR A 261 -7.44 27.72 2.33
N GLY A 262 -7.66 28.69 3.21
CA GLY A 262 -7.25 28.60 4.62
C GLY A 262 -8.00 27.55 5.44
N VAL A 263 -9.26 27.27 5.12
CA VAL A 263 -10.09 26.25 5.79
C VAL A 263 -9.60 24.86 5.40
N ASN A 264 -9.30 24.64 4.12
CA ASN A 264 -8.83 23.36 3.62
C ASN A 264 -7.43 23.01 4.16
N LEU A 265 -6.52 23.98 4.29
CA LEU A 265 -5.22 23.78 4.90
C LEU A 265 -5.29 23.34 6.37
N ARG A 266 -6.28 23.87 7.13
CA ARG A 266 -6.54 23.41 8.51
C ARG A 266 -7.00 21.95 8.51
N MET A 267 -7.99 21.61 7.67
CA MET A 267 -8.49 20.25 7.54
C MET A 267 -7.37 19.26 7.16
N ILE A 268 -6.52 19.62 6.20
CA ILE A 268 -5.38 18.78 5.79
C ILE A 268 -4.41 18.60 6.95
N ARG A 269 -4.12 19.65 7.73
CA ARG A 269 -3.26 19.55 8.92
C ARG A 269 -3.86 18.62 9.96
N ASP A 270 -5.17 18.70 10.19
CA ASP A 270 -5.88 17.83 11.14
C ASP A 270 -5.86 16.37 10.65
N MET A 271 -6.05 16.13 9.35
CA MET A 271 -5.92 14.78 8.77
C MET A 271 -4.51 14.19 8.96
N TRP A 272 -3.44 14.96 8.71
CA TRP A 272 -2.07 14.53 8.98
C TRP A 272 -1.82 14.30 10.47
N GLY A 273 -2.38 15.14 11.34
CA GLY A 273 -2.37 14.96 12.80
C GLY A 273 -2.99 13.63 13.20
N GLU A 274 -4.11 13.26 12.59
CA GLU A 274 -4.77 11.98 12.82
C GLU A 274 -3.92 10.79 12.35
N VAL A 275 -3.31 10.86 11.16
CA VAL A 275 -2.38 9.83 10.66
C VAL A 275 -1.27 9.58 11.68
N TYR A 276 -0.58 10.62 12.14
CA TYR A 276 0.51 10.46 13.10
C TYR A 276 0.03 9.94 14.45
N ARG A 277 -1.13 10.40 14.93
CA ARG A 277 -1.73 9.91 16.17
C ARG A 277 -2.01 8.40 16.09
N ARG A 278 -2.59 7.94 14.97
CA ARG A 278 -2.89 6.52 14.74
C ARG A 278 -1.62 5.67 14.64
N VAL A 279 -0.59 6.17 13.98
CA VAL A 279 0.73 5.53 13.92
C VAL A 279 1.30 5.36 15.32
N ASP A 280 1.25 6.39 16.16
CA ASP A 280 1.77 6.32 17.53
C ASP A 280 0.96 5.37 18.42
N GLU A 281 -0.36 5.31 18.26
CA GLU A 281 -1.22 4.33 18.93
C GLU A 281 -0.88 2.91 18.50
N ALA A 282 -0.78 2.67 17.20
CA ALA A 282 -0.43 1.37 16.65
C ALA A 282 0.96 0.91 17.12
N LYS A 283 1.95 1.80 17.19
CA LYS A 283 3.29 1.50 17.75
C LYS A 283 3.26 1.05 19.20
N ARG A 284 2.35 1.60 20.02
CA ARG A 284 2.21 1.18 21.43
C ARG A 284 1.71 -0.25 21.56
N VAL A 285 0.86 -0.68 20.62
CA VAL A 285 0.33 -2.04 20.56
C VAL A 285 1.30 -2.98 19.85
N HIS A 286 1.91 -2.50 18.77
CA HIS A 286 2.88 -3.22 17.94
C HIS A 286 4.27 -3.15 18.57
N ARG A 287 4.42 -3.76 19.75
CA ARG A 287 5.72 -3.80 20.45
C ARG A 287 6.65 -4.76 19.71
N LEU A 288 7.61 -4.19 19.01
CA LEU A 288 8.72 -4.96 18.47
C LEU A 288 9.57 -5.56 19.61
N PRO A 289 10.06 -6.80 19.45
CA PRO A 289 11.11 -7.30 20.34
C PRO A 289 12.27 -6.30 20.31
N ARG A 290 12.57 -5.68 21.43
CA ARG A 290 13.71 -4.77 21.49
C ARG A 290 14.98 -5.61 21.46
N TYR A 291 15.70 -5.58 20.33
CA TYR A 291 17.09 -6.00 20.31
C TYR A 291 17.84 -5.16 21.35
N ARG A 292 18.33 -5.80 22.41
CA ARG A 292 19.33 -5.20 23.29
C ARG A 292 20.69 -5.59 22.70
N PRO A 293 21.37 -4.66 21.98
CA PRO A 293 22.73 -4.96 21.57
C PRO A 293 23.51 -5.30 22.83
N PHE A 294 24.24 -6.41 22.79
CA PHE A 294 25.16 -6.74 23.87
C PHE A 294 26.01 -5.50 24.15
N ARG A 295 25.82 -4.88 25.30
CA ARG A 295 26.79 -3.89 25.81
C ARG A 295 28.11 -4.62 25.79
N LYS A 296 29.05 -4.19 24.92
CA LYS A 296 30.44 -4.61 25.02
C LYS A 296 30.81 -4.47 26.49
N MET A 297 31.05 -5.59 27.18
CA MET A 297 31.62 -5.53 28.52
C MET A 297 32.89 -4.70 28.42
N PRO A 298 33.12 -3.73 29.31
CA PRO A 298 34.36 -3.02 29.31
C PRO A 298 35.48 -4.07 29.42
N LYS A 299 36.44 -4.01 28.49
CA LYS A 299 37.68 -4.79 28.57
C LYS A 299 38.41 -4.32 29.85
N GLY A 300 38.37 -5.13 30.89
CA GLY A 300 39.08 -4.84 32.10
C GLY A 300 38.51 -5.61 33.29
N TRP A 301 38.87 -6.84 33.40
CA TRP A 301 39.24 -7.56 34.63
C TRP A 301 40.24 -8.62 34.23
#